data_fc3d65c6906318f1b165bfb2e6369260
#
_entry.id   fc3d65c6906318f1b165bfb2e6369260
#
_cell.length_a   1.000
_cell.length_b   1.000
_cell.length_c   1.000
_cell.angle_alpha   90.00
_cell.angle_beta   90.00
_cell.angle_gamma   90.00
#
_symmetry.space_group_name_H-M   'P 1'
#
loop_
_entity.id
_entity.type
_entity.pdbx_description
1 polymer ?
#
loop_
_entity_poly.entity_id
_entity_poly.type
_entity_poly.pdbx_seq_one_letter_code
_entity_poly.pdbx_strand_id
1 'polypeptide(L)'
;MENIKRLNDALEYIEQNLKTEIDMNKINQIAGCSSYHFQRMFSFLAQISLHEYIKRRRLSLAAIDCIETNERLIDLAFKYGYQSYDSFSRAFISYHGVTPSRIRKDRVTLSIFPKLSFQLTVKGNQQMKVRILEKEGVTQ
;
A
#
# COMPACT_ATOMS: atom_id res chain seq x y z
N MET A 1 -2.73 0.97 23.19
CA MET A 1 -1.95 -0.13 22.70
C MET A 1 -2.77 -1.06 21.89
N GLU A 2 -3.91 -1.46 22.37
CA GLU A 2 -4.73 -2.34 21.59
C GLU A 2 -5.17 -1.70 20.29
N ASN A 3 -5.41 -0.39 20.29
CA ASN A 3 -5.82 0.29 19.06
C ASN A 3 -4.70 0.27 18.02
N ILE A 4 -3.46 0.43 18.45
CA ILE A 4 -2.32 0.39 17.52
C ILE A 4 -2.13 -1.02 16.97
N LYS A 5 -2.28 -2.04 17.82
CA LYS A 5 -2.17 -3.41 17.36
C LYS A 5 -3.25 -3.72 16.33
N ARG A 6 -4.48 -3.31 16.60
CA ARG A 6 -5.58 -3.57 15.67
C ARG A 6 -5.39 -2.81 14.36
N LEU A 7 -4.86 -1.59 14.44
CA LEU A 7 -4.57 -0.82 13.23
C LEU A 7 -3.54 -1.56 12.39
N ASN A 8 -2.46 -2.04 13.02
CA ASN A 8 -1.43 -2.76 12.29
C ASN A 8 -1.93 -4.09 11.74
N ASP A 9 -2.81 -4.77 12.48
CA ASP A 9 -3.40 -6.01 11.98
C ASP A 9 -4.25 -5.74 10.73
N ALA A 10 -4.97 -4.63 10.71
CA ALA A 10 -5.75 -4.25 9.54
C ALA A 10 -4.85 -3.91 8.36
N LEU A 11 -3.73 -3.23 8.62
CA LEU A 11 -2.78 -2.92 7.56
C LEU A 11 -2.14 -4.20 7.02
N GLU A 12 -1.92 -5.19 7.88
CA GLU A 12 -1.39 -6.46 7.42
C GLU A 12 -2.40 -7.19 6.51
N TYR A 13 -3.69 -7.13 6.88
CA TYR A 13 -4.73 -7.69 6.02
C TYR A 13 -4.71 -7.01 4.64
N ILE A 14 -4.58 -5.68 4.62
CA ILE A 14 -4.52 -4.95 3.36
C ILE A 14 -3.35 -5.43 2.53
N GLU A 15 -2.19 -5.54 3.17
CA GLU A 15 -0.97 -5.93 2.46
C GLU A 15 -1.12 -7.31 1.83
N GLN A 16 -1.76 -8.24 2.54
CA GLN A 16 -1.93 -9.59 2.03
C GLN A 16 -2.96 -9.69 0.93
N ASN A 17 -3.75 -8.64 0.72
CA ASN A 17 -4.82 -8.65 -0.27
C ASN A 17 -4.64 -7.61 -1.36
N LEU A 18 -3.41 -7.13 -1.55
CA LEU A 18 -3.18 -6.11 -2.59
C LEU A 18 -3.40 -6.63 -4.00
N LYS A 19 -3.26 -7.95 -4.20
CA LYS A 19 -3.46 -8.55 -5.51
C LYS A 19 -4.87 -9.08 -5.70
N THR A 20 -5.74 -8.85 -4.74
CA THR A 20 -7.12 -9.29 -4.82
C THR A 20 -8.00 -8.13 -4.36
N GLU A 21 -9.25 -8.43 -4.08
CA GLU A 21 -10.16 -7.40 -3.62
C GLU A 21 -10.01 -7.22 -2.13
N ILE A 22 -10.00 -5.97 -1.67
CA ILE A 22 -9.90 -5.66 -0.26
C ILE A 22 -11.32 -5.42 0.25
N ASP A 23 -11.72 -6.20 1.26
CA ASP A 23 -13.06 -6.11 1.82
C ASP A 23 -13.05 -5.17 3.02
N MET A 24 -13.73 -4.03 2.89
CA MET A 24 -13.77 -3.05 3.98
C MET A 24 -14.45 -3.61 5.24
N ASN A 25 -15.37 -4.56 5.09
CA ASN A 25 -15.98 -5.17 6.27
C ASN A 25 -14.96 -5.95 7.08
N LYS A 26 -14.03 -6.61 6.41
CA LYS A 26 -12.96 -7.30 7.11
C LYS A 26 -12.07 -6.33 7.84
N ILE A 27 -11.74 -5.21 7.21
CA ILE A 27 -10.93 -4.18 7.85
C ILE A 27 -11.64 -3.70 9.12
N ASN A 28 -12.95 -3.45 9.01
CA ASN A 28 -13.70 -2.97 10.16
C ASN A 28 -13.70 -3.97 11.30
N GLN A 29 -13.84 -5.26 10.99
CA GLN A 29 -13.80 -6.30 12.00
C GLN A 29 -12.44 -6.38 12.68
N ILE A 30 -11.39 -6.34 11.90
CA ILE A 30 -10.03 -6.44 12.44
C ILE A 30 -9.71 -5.20 13.27
N ALA A 31 -10.03 -4.02 12.75
CA ALA A 31 -9.72 -2.78 13.43
C ALA A 31 -10.63 -2.51 14.62
N GLY A 32 -11.82 -3.13 14.64
CA GLY A 32 -12.74 -2.94 15.74
C GLY A 32 -13.46 -1.60 15.71
N CYS A 33 -13.62 -1.00 14.53
CA CYS A 33 -14.29 0.30 14.41
C CYS A 33 -14.88 0.43 13.01
N SER A 34 -15.61 1.51 12.78
CA SER A 34 -16.24 1.74 11.48
C SER A 34 -15.21 2.11 10.43
N SER A 35 -15.59 1.98 9.17
CA SER A 35 -14.72 2.37 8.05
C SER A 35 -14.33 3.83 8.16
N TYR A 36 -15.29 4.69 8.49
CA TYR A 36 -15.02 6.11 8.60
C TYR A 36 -13.97 6.39 9.67
N HIS A 37 -14.12 5.77 10.83
CA HIS A 37 -13.18 5.97 11.93
C HIS A 37 -11.79 5.44 11.58
N PHE A 38 -11.75 4.25 10.99
CA PHE A 38 -10.47 3.66 10.61
C PHE A 38 -9.74 4.55 9.59
N GLN A 39 -10.46 5.02 8.58
CA GLN A 39 -9.84 5.83 7.55
C GLN A 39 -9.36 7.17 8.09
N ARG A 40 -10.12 7.77 9.00
CA ARG A 40 -9.67 9.03 9.62
C ARG A 40 -8.42 8.82 10.46
N MET A 41 -8.40 7.76 11.24
CA MET A 41 -7.25 7.46 12.09
C MET A 41 -6.02 7.19 11.22
N PHE A 42 -6.20 6.39 10.17
CA PHE A 42 -5.09 6.09 9.27
C PHE A 42 -4.58 7.37 8.61
N SER A 43 -5.47 8.20 8.07
CA SER A 43 -5.05 9.43 7.38
C SER A 43 -4.33 10.39 8.32
N PHE A 44 -4.77 10.46 9.56
CA PHE A 44 -4.11 11.32 10.53
C PHE A 44 -2.69 10.84 10.80
N LEU A 45 -2.50 9.54 10.98
CA LEU A 45 -1.19 8.99 11.29
C LEU A 45 -0.27 8.93 10.10
N ALA A 46 -0.77 8.55 8.94
CA ALA A 46 0.04 8.34 7.75
C ALA A 46 0.22 9.59 6.89
N GLN A 47 -0.61 10.59 7.10
CA GLN A 47 -0.59 11.84 6.33
C GLN A 47 -0.94 11.64 4.86
N ILE A 48 -1.58 10.52 4.53
CA ILE A 48 -2.18 10.28 3.22
C ILE A 48 -3.45 9.47 3.46
N SER A 49 -4.35 9.47 2.50
CA SER A 49 -5.59 8.71 2.65
C SER A 49 -5.30 7.21 2.52
N LEU A 50 -6.20 6.40 3.07
CA LEU A 50 -6.09 4.96 2.93
C LEU A 50 -6.14 4.55 1.47
N HIS A 51 -7.03 5.18 0.69
CA HIS A 51 -7.13 4.90 -0.74
C HIS A 51 -5.81 5.15 -1.45
N GLU A 52 -5.17 6.27 -1.15
CA GLU A 52 -3.90 6.62 -1.77
C GLU A 52 -2.80 5.63 -1.35
N TYR A 53 -2.81 5.22 -0.08
CA TYR A 53 -1.84 4.25 0.42
C TYR A 53 -1.95 2.92 -0.33
N ILE A 54 -3.18 2.42 -0.46
CA ILE A 54 -3.41 1.15 -1.15
C ILE A 54 -2.96 1.27 -2.61
N LYS A 55 -3.30 2.39 -3.25
CA LYS A 55 -2.93 2.62 -4.63
C LYS A 55 -1.41 2.59 -4.81
N ARG A 56 -0.68 3.30 -3.95
CA ARG A 56 0.77 3.35 -4.06
C ARG A 56 1.41 1.99 -3.81
N ARG A 57 0.86 1.23 -2.86
CA ARG A 57 1.37 -0.11 -2.60
C ARG A 57 1.13 -1.03 -3.81
N ARG A 58 -0.07 -0.96 -4.38
CA ARG A 58 -0.38 -1.78 -5.55
C ARG A 58 0.52 -1.43 -6.74
N LEU A 59 0.72 -0.15 -7.00
CA LEU A 59 1.56 0.26 -8.12
C LEU A 59 3.04 -0.10 -7.87
N SER A 60 3.46 -0.07 -6.62
CA SER A 60 4.83 -0.49 -6.29
C SER A 60 5.03 -1.98 -6.54
N LEU A 61 4.09 -2.82 -6.09
CA LEU A 61 4.20 -4.25 -6.32
C LEU A 61 4.06 -4.58 -7.81
N ALA A 62 3.21 -3.84 -8.53
CA ALA A 62 3.06 -4.05 -9.96
C ALA A 62 4.38 -3.78 -10.69
N ALA A 63 5.11 -2.75 -10.28
CA ALA A 63 6.40 -2.45 -10.88
C ALA A 63 7.41 -3.57 -10.63
N ILE A 64 7.40 -4.12 -9.42
CA ILE A 64 8.27 -5.25 -9.12
C ILE A 64 7.91 -6.44 -10.01
N ASP A 65 6.62 -6.71 -10.16
CA ASP A 65 6.18 -7.81 -11.03
C ASP A 65 6.56 -7.57 -12.50
N CYS A 66 6.56 -6.32 -12.95
CA CYS A 66 7.00 -6.03 -14.32
C CYS A 66 8.42 -6.49 -14.54
N ILE A 67 9.27 -6.32 -13.54
CA ILE A 67 10.67 -6.69 -13.66
C ILE A 67 10.89 -8.17 -13.40
N GLU A 68 10.21 -8.71 -12.41
CA GLU A 68 10.55 -10.06 -11.93
C GLU A 68 9.73 -11.17 -12.53
N THR A 69 8.69 -10.88 -13.28
CA THR A 69 7.88 -11.92 -13.89
C THR A 69 7.77 -11.70 -15.38
N ASN A 70 7.27 -12.70 -16.09
CA ASN A 70 6.99 -12.59 -17.51
C ASN A 70 5.50 -12.49 -17.77
N GLU A 71 4.70 -12.18 -16.73
CA GLU A 71 3.27 -12.04 -16.92
C GLU A 71 2.97 -10.92 -17.90
N ARG A 72 1.91 -11.07 -18.67
CA ARG A 72 1.53 -10.02 -19.61
C ARG A 72 1.12 -8.78 -18.82
N LEU A 73 1.47 -7.61 -19.35
CA LEU A 73 1.17 -6.37 -18.66
C LEU A 73 -0.32 -6.17 -18.44
N ILE A 74 -1.15 -6.63 -19.41
CA ILE A 74 -2.59 -6.52 -19.22
C ILE A 74 -3.07 -7.40 -18.07
N ASP A 75 -2.43 -8.54 -17.87
CA ASP A 75 -2.79 -9.43 -16.76
C ASP A 75 -2.38 -8.80 -15.43
N LEU A 76 -1.26 -8.09 -15.39
CA LEU A 76 -0.87 -7.37 -14.20
C LEU A 76 -1.86 -6.26 -13.87
N ALA A 77 -2.37 -5.58 -14.92
CA ALA A 77 -3.36 -4.54 -14.70
C ALA A 77 -4.58 -5.10 -13.96
N PHE A 78 -5.10 -6.23 -14.44
CA PHE A 78 -6.26 -6.84 -13.79
C PHE A 78 -5.93 -7.38 -12.41
N LYS A 79 -4.73 -7.97 -12.25
CA LYS A 79 -4.33 -8.51 -10.96
C LYS A 79 -4.34 -7.43 -9.87
N TYR A 80 -3.95 -6.22 -10.23
CA TYR A 80 -3.88 -5.14 -9.25
C TYR A 80 -5.15 -4.27 -9.24
N GLY A 81 -6.25 -4.79 -9.79
CA GLY A 81 -7.55 -4.18 -9.59
C GLY A 81 -7.97 -3.15 -10.61
N TYR A 82 -7.24 -3.01 -11.71
CA TYR A 82 -7.63 -2.07 -12.74
C TYR A 82 -8.52 -2.76 -13.75
N GLN A 83 -9.49 -2.00 -14.29
CA GLN A 83 -10.45 -2.59 -15.20
C GLN A 83 -9.99 -2.58 -16.64
N SER A 84 -8.91 -1.88 -16.95
CA SER A 84 -8.36 -1.86 -18.28
C SER A 84 -6.87 -1.61 -18.20
N TYR A 85 -6.15 -1.97 -19.24
CA TYR A 85 -4.74 -1.65 -19.31
C TYR A 85 -4.52 -0.15 -19.36
N ASP A 86 -5.42 0.57 -20.03
CA ASP A 86 -5.29 2.01 -20.17
C ASP A 86 -5.34 2.72 -18.80
N SER A 87 -6.30 2.34 -17.97
CA SER A 87 -6.38 2.96 -16.63
C SER A 87 -5.19 2.59 -15.79
N PHE A 88 -4.72 1.35 -15.90
CA PHE A 88 -3.52 0.92 -15.17
C PHE A 88 -2.29 1.71 -15.62
N SER A 89 -2.12 1.81 -16.93
CA SER A 89 -0.96 2.50 -17.51
C SER A 89 -0.93 3.96 -17.07
N ARG A 90 -2.08 4.62 -17.08
CA ARG A 90 -2.13 6.03 -16.67
C ARG A 90 -1.76 6.20 -15.20
N ALA A 91 -2.30 5.36 -14.33
CA ALA A 91 -1.96 5.41 -12.91
C ALA A 91 -0.48 5.09 -12.71
N PHE A 92 0.01 4.09 -13.43
CA PHE A 92 1.39 3.65 -13.33
C PHE A 92 2.35 4.78 -13.73
N ILE A 93 2.08 5.43 -14.86
CA ILE A 93 2.92 6.55 -15.33
C ILE A 93 2.85 7.70 -14.35
N SER A 94 1.65 7.99 -13.84
CA SER A 94 1.50 9.08 -12.89
C SER A 94 2.35 8.86 -11.64
N TYR A 95 2.47 7.62 -11.19
CA TYR A 95 3.24 7.35 -9.98
C TYR A 95 4.72 7.11 -10.26
N HIS A 96 5.04 6.34 -11.29
CA HIS A 96 6.43 5.94 -11.55
C HIS A 96 7.15 6.82 -12.56
N GLY A 97 6.42 7.60 -13.33
CA GLY A 97 7.03 8.48 -14.33
C GLY A 97 7.38 7.80 -15.64
N VAL A 98 7.16 6.48 -15.75
CA VAL A 98 7.45 5.73 -16.96
C VAL A 98 6.39 4.68 -17.16
N THR A 99 6.30 4.10 -18.35
CA THR A 99 5.31 3.09 -18.65
C THR A 99 5.70 1.75 -18.06
N PRO A 100 4.74 0.85 -17.86
CA PRO A 100 5.06 -0.50 -17.41
C PRO A 100 6.01 -1.22 -18.35
N SER A 101 5.84 -1.07 -19.65
CA SER A 101 6.71 -1.74 -20.61
C SER A 101 8.13 -1.20 -20.54
N ARG A 102 8.26 0.10 -20.28
CA ARG A 102 9.58 0.72 -20.16
C ARG A 102 10.33 0.18 -18.95
N ILE A 103 9.62 0.04 -17.82
CA ILE A 103 10.24 -0.52 -16.61
C ILE A 103 10.69 -1.94 -16.87
N ARG A 104 9.86 -2.74 -17.55
CA ARG A 104 10.22 -4.12 -17.85
C ARG A 104 11.45 -4.20 -18.73
N LYS A 105 11.49 -3.36 -19.74
CA LYS A 105 12.58 -3.41 -20.70
C LYS A 105 13.88 -2.87 -20.11
N ASP A 106 13.81 -1.72 -19.50
CA ASP A 106 15.03 -1.02 -19.07
C ASP A 106 15.44 -1.29 -17.64
N ARG A 107 14.58 -1.91 -16.84
CA ARG A 107 14.84 -2.24 -15.44
C ARG A 107 15.36 -1.03 -14.68
N VAL A 108 14.66 0.11 -14.85
CA VAL A 108 15.08 1.34 -14.20
C VAL A 108 14.92 1.21 -12.69
N THR A 109 15.64 2.07 -11.97
CA THR A 109 15.54 2.12 -10.52
C THR A 109 14.13 2.52 -10.13
N LEU A 110 13.54 1.79 -9.18
CA LEU A 110 12.17 2.02 -8.77
C LEU A 110 12.10 2.76 -7.46
N SER A 111 11.06 3.57 -7.35
CA SER A 111 10.72 4.20 -6.08
C SER A 111 9.54 3.41 -5.52
N ILE A 112 9.81 2.54 -4.58
CA ILE A 112 8.78 1.67 -4.00
C ILE A 112 8.20 2.33 -2.77
N PHE A 113 6.88 2.46 -2.72
CA PHE A 113 6.23 2.99 -1.53
C PHE A 113 6.23 1.89 -0.47
N PRO A 114 6.76 2.16 0.72
CA PRO A 114 6.95 1.09 1.69
C PRO A 114 5.66 0.67 2.38
N LYS A 115 5.63 -0.57 2.83
CA LYS A 115 4.56 -1.03 3.70
C LYS A 115 4.67 -0.29 5.02
N LEU A 116 3.56 0.22 5.51
CA LEU A 116 3.54 1.00 6.75
C LEU A 116 3.06 0.17 7.92
N SER A 117 3.62 0.47 9.09
CA SER A 117 3.08 0.03 10.35
C SER A 117 3.33 1.15 11.36
N PHE A 118 2.66 1.09 12.49
CA PHE A 118 2.75 2.14 13.48
C PHE A 118 3.24 1.58 14.79
N GLN A 119 3.94 2.41 15.54
CA GLN A 119 4.47 2.00 16.82
C GLN A 119 4.22 3.10 17.82
N LEU A 120 3.79 2.71 19.02
CA LEU A 120 3.56 3.66 20.08
C LEU A 120 4.86 3.79 20.87
N THR A 121 5.29 5.02 21.09
CA THR A 121 6.52 5.28 21.79
C THR A 121 6.20 6.17 22.98
N VAL A 122 6.71 5.79 24.16
CA VAL A 122 6.58 6.59 25.37
C VAL A 122 7.89 7.29 25.62
N LYS A 123 7.86 8.61 25.82
CA LYS A 123 9.06 9.38 26.04
C LYS A 123 8.93 10.23 27.27
N GLY A 124 10.04 10.28 28.03
CA GLY A 124 10.18 11.23 29.13
C GLY A 124 8.96 11.27 29.99
N ASN A 125 8.35 12.40 30.14
CA ASN A 125 7.22 12.62 31.03
C ASN A 125 5.98 11.83 30.65
N GLN A 126 6.16 10.66 30.11
CA GLN A 126 5.08 9.77 29.74
C GLN A 126 4.24 10.29 28.58
N GLN A 127 4.80 11.18 27.79
CA GLN A 127 4.15 11.57 26.57
C GLN A 127 4.23 10.42 25.58
N MET A 128 3.15 10.18 24.89
CA MET A 128 3.08 9.06 23.97
C MET A 128 3.00 9.57 22.55
N LYS A 129 3.76 8.97 21.68
CA LYS A 129 3.75 9.31 20.26
C LYS A 129 3.62 8.04 19.45
N VAL A 130 2.96 8.18 18.30
CA VAL A 130 2.88 7.09 17.35
C VAL A 130 3.93 7.35 16.28
N ARG A 131 4.76 6.37 16.00
CA ARG A 131 5.76 6.46 14.95
C ARG A 131 5.38 5.58 13.79
N ILE A 132 5.69 6.06 12.60
CA ILE A 132 5.50 5.27 11.41
C ILE A 132 6.78 4.49 11.17
N LEU A 133 6.64 3.17 11.02
CA LEU A 133 7.77 2.33 10.70
C LEU A 133 7.64 1.97 9.24
N GLU A 134 8.59 2.44 8.45
CA GLU A 134 8.62 2.11 7.04
C GLU A 134 9.45 0.87 6.86
N LYS A 135 8.79 -0.20 6.43
CA LYS A 135 9.52 -1.41 6.14
C LYS A 135 9.88 -1.34 4.69
N GLU A 136 11.16 -1.48 4.41
CA GLU A 136 11.57 -1.46 3.06
C GLU A 136 11.04 -2.62 2.38
N GLY A 137 10.39 -2.39 1.30
CA GLY A 137 9.95 -3.48 0.49
C GLY A 137 11.14 -4.10 -0.12
N VAL A 138 10.90 -4.81 -1.12
CA VAL A 138 11.96 -5.39 -1.80
C VAL A 138 12.65 -4.33 -2.49
N THR A 139 13.79 -4.06 -2.20
CA THR A 139 14.35 -3.06 -2.80
C THR A 139 15.17 -3.42 -3.71
N GLN A 140 15.50 -3.28 -4.34
CA GLN A 140 16.43 -3.30 -5.22
C GLN A 140 16.98 -4.32 -5.52
#